data_b52e64d9e2909bf96aeeb46fb7019ff8
#
_entry.id   b52e64d9e2909bf96aeeb46fb7019ff8
#
_cell.length_a   1.000
_cell.length_b   1.000
_cell.length_c   1.000
_cell.angle_alpha   90.00
_cell.angle_beta   90.00
_cell.angle_gamma   90.00
#
_symmetry.space_group_name_H-M   'P 1'
#
loop_
_entity.id
_entity.type
_entity.pdbx_description
1 polymer ?
#
loop_
_entity_poly.entity_id
_entity_poly.type
_entity_poly.pdbx_seq_one_letter_code
_entity_poly.pdbx_strand_id
1 'polypeptide(L)'
;MIKIDFPEEQPKLRQTNKYKEIFDIVRKKWLVLTPEEWVRQNIVLFILLKMNYPASLIAIEKEIKVGELKKRCDIVIYSTRAEPWMIIECKEMNVSLAQKTMEQILQIG
;
A
#
# COMPACT_ATOMS: atom_id res chain seq x y z
N MET A 1 1.66 -8.95 21.59
CA MET A 1 1.79 -7.89 20.55
C MET A 1 2.31 -8.51 19.27
N ILE A 2 1.60 -8.32 18.19
CA ILE A 2 2.02 -8.88 16.91
C ILE A 2 3.18 -8.04 16.37
N LYS A 3 4.28 -8.71 16.12
CA LYS A 3 5.44 -8.06 15.53
C LYS A 3 5.36 -8.22 14.01
N ILE A 4 5.31 -7.11 13.30
CA ILE A 4 5.26 -7.13 11.84
C ILE A 4 6.68 -7.07 11.31
N ASP A 5 7.06 -8.11 10.60
CA ASP A 5 8.30 -8.11 9.85
C ASP A 5 7.97 -7.75 8.42
N PHE A 6 8.53 -6.63 7.95
CA PHE A 6 8.42 -6.29 6.55
C PHE A 6 9.10 -7.37 5.71
N PRO A 7 8.61 -7.64 4.49
CA PRO A 7 9.26 -8.64 3.65
C PRO A 7 10.72 -8.26 3.40
N GLU A 8 11.58 -9.30 3.29
CA GLU A 8 12.98 -9.08 2.95
C GLU A 8 13.12 -8.37 1.61
N GLU A 9 12.20 -8.66 0.70
CA GLU A 9 12.14 -7.98 -0.58
C GLU A 9 11.60 -6.58 -0.40
N GLN A 10 12.33 -5.60 -0.90
CA GLN A 10 11.96 -4.20 -0.83
C GLN A 10 11.47 -3.69 -2.17
N PRO A 11 10.73 -2.58 -2.21
CA PRO A 11 10.37 -1.97 -3.47
C PRO A 11 11.60 -1.65 -4.30
N LYS A 12 11.48 -1.82 -5.61
CA LYS A 12 12.58 -1.50 -6.52
C LYS A 12 12.78 0.00 -6.59
N LEU A 13 14.02 0.43 -6.51
CA LEU A 13 14.41 1.84 -6.59
C LEU A 13 15.34 2.04 -7.77
N ARG A 14 15.31 3.24 -8.34
CA ARG A 14 16.29 3.65 -9.33
C ARG A 14 16.59 5.14 -9.20
N GLN A 15 17.77 5.54 -9.65
CA GLN A 15 18.20 6.92 -9.67
C GLN A 15 18.16 7.45 -11.11
N THR A 16 17.47 8.55 -11.31
CA THR A 16 17.54 9.29 -12.58
C THR A 16 18.44 10.50 -12.41
N ASN A 17 18.61 11.28 -13.47
CA ASN A 17 19.44 12.50 -13.40
C ASN A 17 18.87 13.56 -12.47
N LYS A 18 17.58 13.49 -12.17
CA LYS A 18 16.89 14.52 -11.38
C LYS A 18 16.48 14.06 -9.98
N TYR A 19 16.06 12.79 -9.83
CA TYR A 19 15.51 12.33 -8.57
C TYR A 19 15.56 10.81 -8.47
N LYS A 20 15.26 10.31 -7.27
CA LYS A 20 15.07 8.87 -7.05
C LYS A 20 13.65 8.50 -7.38
N GLU A 21 13.48 7.30 -7.93
CA GLU A 21 12.17 6.75 -8.26
C GLU A 21 11.96 5.41 -7.60
N ILE A 22 10.70 5.08 -7.36
CA ILE A 22 10.26 3.82 -6.78
C ILE A 22 9.30 3.15 -7.76
N PHE A 23 9.40 1.83 -7.91
CA PHE A 23 8.54 1.09 -8.81
C PHE A 23 7.25 0.67 -8.10
N ASP A 24 6.11 1.04 -8.68
CA ASP A 24 4.79 0.61 -8.22
C ASP A 24 4.44 -0.73 -8.88
N ILE A 25 4.48 -1.80 -8.11
CA ILE A 25 4.27 -3.15 -8.64
C ILE A 25 2.82 -3.41 -9.05
N VAL A 26 1.85 -2.67 -8.49
CA VAL A 26 0.44 -2.81 -8.85
C VAL A 26 0.13 -2.05 -10.14
N ARG A 27 0.52 -0.78 -10.20
CA ARG A 27 0.29 0.06 -11.38
C ARG A 27 1.35 -0.12 -12.46
N LYS A 28 2.44 -0.84 -12.15
CA LYS A 28 3.54 -1.16 -13.08
C LYS A 28 4.16 0.07 -13.73
N LYS A 29 4.50 1.04 -12.89
CA LYS A 29 5.14 2.26 -13.35
C LYS A 29 6.11 2.80 -12.31
N TRP A 30 7.06 3.61 -12.77
CA TRP A 30 8.00 4.31 -11.90
C TRP A 30 7.39 5.63 -11.44
N LEU A 31 7.55 5.93 -10.16
CA LEU A 31 7.04 7.15 -9.54
C LEU A 31 8.17 7.83 -8.78
N VAL A 32 8.06 9.13 -8.60
CA VAL A 32 9.02 9.85 -7.75
C VAL A 32 8.97 9.28 -6.35
N LEU A 33 10.14 8.99 -5.78
CA LEU A 33 10.23 8.49 -4.42
C LEU A 33 9.94 9.62 -3.43
N THR A 34 8.84 9.49 -2.72
CA THR A 34 8.45 10.37 -1.61
C THR A 34 8.30 9.52 -0.36
N PRO A 35 8.31 10.12 0.84
CA PRO A 35 8.05 9.37 2.06
C PRO A 35 6.72 8.62 2.01
N GLU A 36 5.69 9.25 1.47
CA GLU A 36 4.37 8.61 1.32
C GLU A 36 4.42 7.42 0.37
N GLU A 37 5.09 7.56 -0.79
CA GLU A 37 5.21 6.45 -1.73
C GLU A 37 6.04 5.30 -1.16
N TRP A 38 7.08 5.61 -0.40
CA TRP A 38 7.87 4.58 0.27
C TRP A 38 6.99 3.74 1.20
N VAL A 39 6.19 4.40 2.04
CA VAL A 39 5.27 3.72 2.95
C VAL A 39 4.25 2.89 2.16
N ARG A 40 3.65 3.49 1.15
CA ARG A 40 2.64 2.82 0.32
C ARG A 40 3.18 1.55 -0.34
N GLN A 41 4.34 1.63 -0.96
CA GLN A 41 4.91 0.50 -1.67
C GLN A 41 5.36 -0.62 -0.73
N ASN A 42 5.85 -0.28 0.46
CA ASN A 42 6.18 -1.27 1.47
C ASN A 42 4.93 -2.00 1.98
N ILE A 43 3.83 -1.27 2.19
CA ILE A 43 2.56 -1.88 2.59
C ILE A 43 2.03 -2.80 1.49
N VAL A 44 2.10 -2.37 0.24
CA VAL A 44 1.67 -3.19 -0.89
C VAL A 44 2.48 -4.50 -0.97
N LEU A 45 3.79 -4.41 -0.84
CA LEU A 45 4.63 -5.62 -0.84
C LEU A 45 4.29 -6.56 0.31
N PHE A 46 4.03 -6.01 1.49
CA PHE A 46 3.60 -6.82 2.63
C PHE A 46 2.31 -7.59 2.30
N ILE A 47 1.34 -6.90 1.71
CA ILE A 47 0.06 -7.53 1.34
C ILE A 47 0.26 -8.65 0.32
N LEU A 48 1.09 -8.40 -0.69
CA LEU A 48 1.37 -9.37 -1.74
C LEU A 48 2.15 -10.57 -1.24
N LEU A 49 3.21 -10.35 -0.46
CA LEU A 49 4.17 -11.38 -0.10
C LEU A 49 3.86 -12.08 1.22
N LYS A 50 3.37 -11.35 2.22
CA LYS A 50 3.09 -11.94 3.53
C LYS A 50 1.63 -12.36 3.67
N MET A 51 0.69 -11.62 3.10
CA MET A 51 -0.72 -11.96 3.14
C MET A 51 -1.17 -12.76 1.92
N ASN A 52 -0.29 -12.92 0.95
CA ASN A 52 -0.55 -13.67 -0.30
C ASN A 52 -1.78 -13.18 -1.07
N TYR A 53 -2.00 -11.88 -1.04
CA TYR A 53 -3.10 -11.28 -1.80
C TYR A 53 -2.68 -11.08 -3.25
N PRO A 54 -3.56 -11.39 -4.23
CA PRO A 54 -3.21 -11.15 -5.63
C PRO A 54 -3.24 -9.66 -5.96
N ALA A 55 -2.27 -9.23 -6.77
CA ALA A 55 -2.18 -7.83 -7.18
C ALA A 55 -3.44 -7.34 -7.91
N SER A 56 -4.15 -8.26 -8.57
CA SER A 56 -5.39 -7.93 -9.30
C SER A 56 -6.52 -7.46 -8.38
N LEU A 57 -6.44 -7.73 -7.08
CA LEU A 57 -7.44 -7.29 -6.10
C LEU A 57 -7.01 -6.05 -5.33
N ILE A 58 -5.90 -5.44 -5.71
CA ILE A 58 -5.38 -4.24 -5.04
C ILE A 58 -5.47 -3.06 -5.99
N ALA A 59 -6.09 -1.97 -5.52
CA ALA A 59 -6.13 -0.71 -6.26
C ALA A 59 -5.43 0.37 -5.44
N ILE A 60 -4.70 1.24 -6.12
CA ILE A 60 -3.93 2.32 -5.50
C ILE A 60 -4.49 3.66 -5.94
N GLU A 61 -4.61 4.58 -4.99
CA GLU A 61 -5.19 5.90 -5.22
C GLU A 61 -6.55 5.81 -5.90
N LYS A 62 -7.39 4.96 -5.35
CA LYS A 62 -8.70 4.67 -5.91
C LYS A 62 -9.78 5.50 -5.22
N GLU A 63 -10.62 6.15 -6.02
CA GLU A 63 -11.81 6.80 -5.52
C GLU A 63 -12.91 5.76 -5.33
N ILE A 64 -13.47 5.71 -4.13
CA ILE A 64 -14.60 4.84 -3.83
C ILE A 64 -15.77 5.68 -3.36
N LYS A 65 -16.96 5.14 -3.52
CA LYS A 65 -18.20 5.80 -3.11
C LYS A 65 -18.68 5.18 -1.81
N VAL A 66 -18.83 6.02 -0.78
CA VAL A 66 -19.35 5.61 0.52
C VAL A 66 -20.64 6.42 0.77
N GLY A 67 -21.80 5.82 0.53
CA GLY A 67 -23.06 6.53 0.52
C GLY A 67 -23.08 7.56 -0.61
N GLU A 68 -23.29 8.83 -0.27
CA GLU A 68 -23.27 9.93 -1.24
C GLU A 68 -21.89 10.58 -1.34
N LEU A 69 -20.95 10.18 -0.51
CA LEU A 69 -19.61 10.76 -0.48
C LEU A 69 -18.66 9.96 -1.37
N LYS A 70 -17.83 10.70 -2.08
CA LYS A 70 -16.70 10.12 -2.82
C LYS A 70 -15.44 10.31 -1.99
N LYS A 71 -14.70 9.24 -1.80
CA LYS A 71 -13.46 9.30 -1.04
C LYS A 71 -12.33 8.67 -1.84
N ARG A 72 -11.21 9.38 -1.93
CA ARG A 72 -9.99 8.85 -2.54
C ARG A 72 -9.19 8.13 -1.46
N CYS A 73 -8.88 6.88 -1.72
CA CYS A 73 -8.16 6.02 -0.78
C CYS A 73 -6.80 5.65 -1.34
N ASP A 74 -5.81 5.58 -0.45
CA ASP A 74 -4.44 5.25 -0.86
C ASP A 74 -4.34 3.82 -1.39
N ILE A 75 -4.91 2.87 -0.66
CA ILE A 75 -4.92 1.47 -1.05
C ILE A 75 -6.30 0.90 -0.75
N VAL A 76 -6.89 0.25 -1.73
CA VAL A 76 -8.16 -0.47 -1.56
C VAL A 76 -7.94 -1.92 -1.93
N ILE A 77 -8.33 -2.83 -1.05
CA ILE A 77 -8.26 -4.26 -1.30
C ILE A 77 -9.68 -4.75 -1.54
N TYR A 78 -9.87 -5.39 -2.69
CA TYR A 78 -11.17 -5.92 -3.09
C TYR A 78 -11.30 -7.38 -2.76
N SER A 79 -12.53 -7.80 -2.46
CA SER A 79 -12.85 -9.22 -2.35
C SER A 79 -12.94 -9.85 -3.74
N THR A 80 -13.04 -11.17 -3.78
CA THR A 80 -13.24 -11.90 -5.04
C THR A 80 -14.57 -11.55 -5.72
N ARG A 81 -15.49 -10.92 -4.98
CA ARG A 81 -16.76 -10.42 -5.54
C ARG A 81 -16.66 -8.98 -6.03
N ALA A 82 -15.45 -8.44 -6.13
CA ALA A 82 -15.19 -7.07 -6.58
C ALA A 82 -15.79 -6.00 -5.66
N GLU A 83 -15.89 -6.30 -4.37
CA GLU A 83 -16.35 -5.34 -3.36
C GLU A 83 -15.18 -4.89 -2.51
N PRO A 84 -15.04 -3.58 -2.23
CA PRO A 84 -14.01 -3.13 -1.29
C PRO A 84 -14.26 -3.73 0.08
N TRP A 85 -13.25 -4.38 0.67
CA TRP A 85 -13.38 -4.92 2.01
C TRP A 85 -12.31 -4.41 2.97
N MET A 86 -11.22 -3.86 2.46
CA MET A 86 -10.18 -3.24 3.29
C MET A 86 -9.68 -1.98 2.62
N ILE A 87 -9.60 -0.91 3.39
CA ILE A 87 -9.10 0.38 2.93
C ILE A 87 -7.93 0.76 3.82
N ILE A 88 -6.82 1.10 3.22
CA ILE A 88 -5.61 1.50 3.93
C ILE A 88 -5.26 2.91 3.53
N GLU A 89 -5.08 3.77 4.52
CA GLU A 89 -4.62 5.13 4.28
C GLU A 89 -3.18 5.26 4.75
N CYS A 90 -2.32 5.67 3.83
CA CYS A 90 -0.93 5.93 4.10
C CYS A 90 -0.78 7.42 4.32
N LYS A 91 -0.11 7.80 5.40
CA LYS A 91 0.17 9.20 5.66
C LYS A 91 1.65 9.44 5.43
N GLU A 92 1.98 10.67 5.09
CA GLU A 92 3.36 11.09 4.96
C GLU A 92 3.99 11.12 6.34
N MET A 93 4.56 9.98 6.76
CA MET A 93 5.09 9.80 8.09
C MET A 93 6.27 8.83 8.05
N ASN A 94 6.91 8.66 9.22
CA ASN A 94 8.02 7.73 9.34
C ASN A 94 7.56 6.27 9.32
N VAL A 95 8.52 5.37 9.15
CA VAL A 95 8.27 3.92 9.03
C VAL A 95 7.57 3.35 10.27
N SER A 96 7.84 3.90 11.46
CA SER A 96 7.19 3.40 12.69
C SER A 96 5.68 3.58 12.66
N LEU A 97 5.19 4.64 12.04
CA LEU A 97 3.75 4.83 11.91
C LEU A 97 3.13 3.87 10.90
N ALA A 98 3.85 3.60 9.80
CA ALA A 98 3.43 2.59 8.85
C ALA A 98 3.31 1.23 9.53
N GLN A 99 4.25 0.91 10.39
CA GLN A 99 4.23 -0.33 11.16
C GLN A 99 3.00 -0.41 12.06
N LYS A 100 2.64 0.68 12.74
CA LYS A 100 1.42 0.74 13.54
C LYS A 100 0.17 0.50 12.71
N THR A 101 0.11 1.09 11.54
CA THR A 101 -1.01 0.89 10.62
C THR A 101 -1.14 -0.57 10.24
N MET A 102 -0.03 -1.23 9.93
CA MET A 102 -0.02 -2.64 9.60
C MET A 102 -0.47 -3.51 10.77
N GLU A 103 -0.02 -3.19 11.99
CA GLU A 103 -0.47 -3.89 13.20
C GLU A 103 -1.98 -3.79 13.38
N GLN A 104 -2.55 -2.62 13.16
CA GLN A 104 -4.00 -2.42 13.24
C GLN A 104 -4.75 -3.26 12.22
N ILE A 105 -4.25 -3.32 11.00
CA ILE A 105 -4.85 -4.12 9.94
C ILE A 105 -4.86 -5.61 10.30
N LEU A 106 -3.76 -6.12 10.85
CA LEU A 106 -3.67 -7.51 11.24
C LEU A 106 -4.56 -7.86 12.43
N GLN A 107 -4.87 -6.90 13.28
CA GLN A 107 -5.79 -7.11 14.40
C GLN A 107 -7.25 -7.16 13.98
N ILE A 108 -7.60 -6.55 12.87
CA ILE A 108 -8.97 -6.51 12.35
C ILE A 108 -9.33 -7.82 11.63
N GLY A 109 -8.35 -8.46 11.07
CA GLY A 109 -8.53 -9.73 10.35
C GLY A 109 -8.48 -10.89 11.28
#